data_54424fd4c32a842c42be9b22f74ac4dd
#
_entry.id   54424fd4c32a842c42be9b22f74ac4dd
#
_cell.length_a   1.000
_cell.length_b   1.000
_cell.length_c   1.000
_cell.angle_alpha   90.00
_cell.angle_beta   90.00
_cell.angle_gamma   90.00
#
_symmetry.space_group_name_H-M   'P 1'
#
loop_
_entity.id
_entity.type
_entity.pdbx_description
1 polymer ?
#
loop_
_entity_poly.entity_id
_entity_poly.type
_entity_poly.pdbx_seq_one_letter_code
_entity_poly.pdbx_strand_id
1 'polypeptide(L)'
;IEDFYGSDDCNKLIKRSKKLIDEEDLNNSSSIFDTVSQSHNDDNYFLESGDKIRFFFENKAFDKNNNLTDSIELLINKIGHALHDLDEDFYQFSHRKDLHNIATSIGINSPKLLQSMYIFKQPRIGGEVVCHQDSTFLYTEPESAVGFWVALEDANIDNGCLWVASGGHKGPLRKLFTK
;
A
#
# COMPACT_ATOMS: atom_id res chain seq x y z
N ILE A 1 -3.03 -7.11 16.55
CA ILE A 1 -3.72 -8.38 16.85
C ILE A 1 -2.84 -9.45 16.26
N GLU A 2 -2.26 -10.26 17.13
CA GLU A 2 -1.42 -11.39 16.73
C GLU A 2 -2.28 -12.47 16.08
N ASP A 3 -1.74 -13.16 15.06
CA ASP A 3 -2.36 -14.30 14.36
C ASP A 3 -3.79 -14.04 13.85
N PHE A 4 -4.09 -12.80 13.46
CA PHE A 4 -5.41 -12.44 12.96
C PHE A 4 -5.70 -13.08 11.59
N TYR A 5 -4.70 -13.17 10.73
CA TYR A 5 -4.74 -13.95 9.49
C TYR A 5 -3.85 -15.17 9.62
N GLY A 6 -4.33 -16.31 9.12
CA GLY A 6 -3.53 -17.52 9.06
C GLY A 6 -2.44 -17.44 7.98
N SER A 7 -1.41 -18.26 8.12
CA SER A 7 -0.31 -18.34 7.15
C SER A 7 -0.79 -18.67 5.73
N ASP A 8 -1.86 -19.45 5.59
CA ASP A 8 -2.44 -19.81 4.29
C ASP A 8 -3.07 -18.59 3.61
N ASP A 9 -3.78 -17.73 4.36
CA ASP A 9 -4.35 -16.49 3.85
C ASP A 9 -3.23 -15.54 3.38
N CYS A 10 -2.18 -15.38 4.18
CA CYS A 10 -1.03 -14.54 3.83
C CYS A 10 -0.30 -15.08 2.59
N ASN A 11 0.00 -16.37 2.55
CA ASN A 11 0.66 -17.03 1.43
C ASN A 11 -0.17 -16.94 0.14
N LYS A 12 -1.49 -16.97 0.24
CA LYS A 12 -2.39 -16.81 -0.91
C LYS A 12 -2.20 -15.43 -1.55
N LEU A 13 -2.18 -14.36 -0.74
CA LEU A 13 -1.96 -13.00 -1.25
C LEU A 13 -0.55 -12.80 -1.81
N ILE A 14 0.47 -13.37 -1.17
CA ILE A 14 1.86 -13.33 -1.68
C ILE A 14 1.95 -13.98 -3.06
N LYS A 15 1.33 -15.15 -3.26
CA LYS A 15 1.29 -15.82 -4.55
C LYS A 15 0.48 -15.01 -5.57
N ARG A 16 -0.65 -14.43 -5.15
CA ARG A 16 -1.49 -13.63 -6.06
C ARG A 16 -0.78 -12.35 -6.50
N SER A 17 -0.07 -11.66 -5.61
CA SER A 17 0.67 -10.45 -5.97
C SER A 17 1.78 -10.74 -7.00
N LYS A 18 2.50 -11.85 -6.88
CA LYS A 18 3.48 -12.29 -7.88
C LYS A 18 2.81 -12.55 -9.23
N LYS A 19 1.70 -13.28 -9.22
CA LYS A 19 0.94 -13.58 -10.43
C LYS A 19 0.40 -12.32 -11.12
N LEU A 20 -0.03 -11.31 -10.35
CA LEU A 20 -0.43 -10.01 -10.90
C LEU A 20 0.71 -9.29 -11.63
N ILE A 21 1.94 -9.38 -11.09
CA ILE A 21 3.13 -8.82 -11.74
C ILE A 21 3.43 -9.57 -13.05
N ASP A 22 3.33 -10.90 -13.03
CA ASP A 22 3.59 -11.74 -14.21
C ASP A 22 2.55 -11.56 -15.34
N GLU A 23 1.30 -11.24 -14.97
CA GLU A 23 0.17 -11.07 -15.91
C GLU A 23 0.17 -9.67 -16.57
N GLU A 24 0.84 -8.69 -15.99
CA GLU A 24 0.84 -7.31 -16.46
C GLU A 24 2.04 -7.00 -17.38
N ASP A 25 1.79 -6.30 -18.48
CA ASP A 25 2.87 -5.79 -19.33
C ASP A 25 3.49 -4.53 -18.72
N LEU A 26 4.43 -4.74 -17.81
CA LEU A 26 5.13 -3.66 -17.11
C LEU A 26 6.31 -3.06 -17.88
N ASN A 27 6.65 -3.57 -19.06
CA ASN A 27 7.80 -3.08 -19.84
C ASN A 27 7.64 -1.61 -20.30
N ASN A 28 6.39 -1.14 -20.39
CA ASN A 28 6.05 0.22 -20.76
C ASN A 28 5.63 1.09 -19.57
N SER A 29 5.70 0.58 -18.35
CA SER A 29 5.39 1.33 -17.14
C SER A 29 6.69 1.84 -16.51
N SER A 30 6.70 3.11 -16.10
CA SER A 30 7.83 3.74 -15.42
C SER A 30 7.43 4.61 -14.25
N SER A 31 6.20 4.43 -13.73
CA SER A 31 5.73 5.20 -12.60
C SER A 31 6.46 4.81 -11.32
N ILE A 32 7.17 5.76 -10.75
CA ILE A 32 7.97 5.60 -9.53
C ILE A 32 7.19 6.14 -8.35
N PHE A 33 7.17 5.38 -7.25
CA PHE A 33 6.65 5.84 -5.97
C PHE A 33 7.80 6.19 -5.03
N ASP A 34 7.92 7.47 -4.68
CA ASP A 34 8.96 7.98 -3.79
C ASP A 34 8.36 8.98 -2.80
N THR A 35 8.38 8.63 -1.52
CA THR A 35 7.82 9.47 -0.44
C THR A 35 8.75 10.63 -0.04
N VAL A 36 10.02 10.60 -0.42
CA VAL A 36 10.99 11.65 -0.10
C VAL A 36 10.88 12.79 -1.10
N SER A 37 10.97 12.52 -2.39
CA SER A 37 10.83 13.53 -3.46
C SER A 37 9.38 13.90 -3.73
N GLN A 38 8.44 12.99 -3.44
CA GLN A 38 7.01 13.11 -3.75
C GLN A 38 6.72 13.36 -5.23
N SER A 39 7.58 12.93 -6.13
CA SER A 39 7.45 13.13 -7.57
C SER A 39 6.19 12.48 -8.18
N HIS A 40 5.67 11.43 -7.52
CA HIS A 40 4.42 10.78 -7.91
C HIS A 40 3.17 11.68 -7.78
N ASN A 41 3.24 12.76 -7.02
CA ASN A 41 2.11 13.67 -6.83
C ASN A 41 1.68 14.40 -8.12
N ASP A 42 2.58 14.52 -9.09
CA ASP A 42 2.31 15.10 -10.40
C ASP A 42 2.12 14.03 -11.50
N ASP A 43 2.17 12.76 -11.14
CA ASP A 43 2.01 11.65 -12.06
C ASP A 43 0.52 11.28 -12.23
N ASN A 44 -0.02 11.48 -13.41
CA ASN A 44 -1.40 11.11 -13.74
C ASN A 44 -1.66 9.60 -13.57
N TYR A 45 -0.66 8.75 -13.81
CA TYR A 45 -0.79 7.33 -13.58
C TYR A 45 -1.06 7.02 -12.10
N PHE A 46 -0.40 7.74 -11.18
CA PHE A 46 -0.68 7.65 -9.75
C PHE A 46 -2.05 8.27 -9.40
N LEU A 47 -2.31 9.50 -9.85
CA LEU A 47 -3.52 10.25 -9.48
C LEU A 47 -4.83 9.57 -9.93
N GLU A 48 -4.79 8.83 -11.04
CA GLU A 48 -5.93 8.11 -11.61
C GLU A 48 -5.99 6.63 -11.19
N SER A 49 -5.26 6.23 -10.17
CA SER A 49 -5.16 4.81 -9.77
C SER A 49 -6.21 4.38 -8.74
N GLY A 50 -7.05 5.29 -8.26
CA GLY A 50 -7.97 5.02 -7.15
C GLY A 50 -8.99 3.90 -7.42
N ASP A 51 -9.40 3.73 -8.67
CA ASP A 51 -10.36 2.72 -9.15
C ASP A 51 -9.70 1.63 -10.01
N LYS A 52 -8.38 1.47 -9.92
CA LYS A 52 -7.58 0.56 -10.78
C LYS A 52 -6.59 -0.25 -9.96
N ILE A 53 -6.09 -1.34 -10.54
CA ILE A 53 -4.90 -2.03 -10.07
C ILE A 53 -3.73 -1.51 -10.91
N ARG A 54 -2.79 -0.83 -10.27
CA ARG A 54 -1.60 -0.24 -10.89
C ARG A 54 -0.35 -0.59 -10.11
N PHE A 55 0.79 -0.59 -10.81
CA PHE A 55 2.08 -1.02 -10.29
C PHE A 55 3.01 0.18 -10.25
N PHE A 56 3.72 0.32 -9.13
CA PHE A 56 4.64 1.43 -8.91
C PHE A 56 6.01 0.88 -8.58
N PHE A 57 7.02 1.44 -9.22
CA PHE A 57 8.39 1.02 -9.05
C PHE A 57 9.08 1.71 -7.88
N GLU A 58 10.13 1.07 -7.37
CA GLU A 58 11.07 1.71 -6.45
C GLU A 58 11.86 2.84 -7.14
N ASN A 59 12.30 3.83 -6.37
CA ASN A 59 13.05 4.97 -6.90
C ASN A 59 14.33 4.57 -7.64
N LYS A 60 14.94 3.45 -7.26
CA LYS A 60 16.18 2.92 -7.88
C LYS A 60 15.92 1.83 -8.92
N ALA A 61 14.69 1.67 -9.35
CA ALA A 61 14.34 0.62 -10.31
C ALA A 61 14.95 0.85 -11.70
N PHE A 62 15.24 2.09 -12.05
CA PHE A 62 15.78 2.45 -13.37
C PHE A 62 17.18 3.05 -13.27
N ASP A 63 18.03 2.72 -14.23
CA ASP A 63 19.33 3.36 -14.42
C ASP A 63 19.17 4.73 -15.10
N LYS A 64 20.28 5.45 -15.26
CA LYS A 64 20.31 6.75 -15.94
C LYS A 64 19.94 6.71 -17.44
N ASN A 65 19.87 5.53 -18.05
CA ASN A 65 19.43 5.30 -19.42
C ASN A 65 17.99 4.79 -19.48
N ASN A 66 17.28 4.79 -18.36
CA ASN A 66 15.90 4.28 -18.20
C ASN A 66 15.76 2.77 -18.44
N ASN A 67 16.81 1.98 -18.20
CA ASN A 67 16.74 0.53 -18.20
C ASN A 67 16.49 0.02 -16.78
N LEU A 68 15.73 -1.09 -16.67
CA LEU A 68 15.53 -1.77 -15.39
C LEU A 68 16.88 -2.26 -14.83
N THR A 69 17.08 -2.08 -13.53
CA THR A 69 18.33 -2.42 -12.84
C THR A 69 18.38 -3.86 -12.34
N ASP A 70 17.24 -4.55 -12.30
CA ASP A 70 17.09 -5.95 -11.87
C ASP A 70 15.83 -6.54 -12.51
N SER A 71 15.41 -7.75 -12.08
CA SER A 71 14.13 -8.33 -12.47
C SER A 71 12.95 -7.53 -11.89
N ILE A 72 11.85 -7.44 -12.64
CA ILE A 72 10.68 -6.61 -12.30
C ILE A 72 10.17 -6.90 -10.89
N GLU A 73 10.13 -8.17 -10.49
CA GLU A 73 9.61 -8.59 -9.19
C GLU A 73 10.40 -7.98 -8.01
N LEU A 74 11.67 -7.68 -8.22
CA LEU A 74 12.54 -7.05 -7.22
C LEU A 74 12.52 -5.51 -7.28
N LEU A 75 11.85 -4.94 -8.28
CA LEU A 75 11.82 -3.50 -8.53
C LEU A 75 10.48 -2.85 -8.20
N ILE A 76 9.43 -3.64 -7.98
CA ILE A 76 8.10 -3.12 -7.61
C ILE A 76 8.10 -2.67 -6.14
N ASN A 77 7.67 -1.44 -5.90
CA ASN A 77 7.42 -0.86 -4.58
C ASN A 77 6.07 -1.28 -4.04
N LYS A 78 5.01 -1.10 -4.85
CA LYS A 78 3.65 -1.44 -4.46
C LYS A 78 2.71 -1.71 -5.64
N ILE A 79 1.63 -2.41 -5.34
CA ILE A 79 0.44 -2.56 -6.19
C ILE A 79 -0.72 -1.86 -5.49
N GLY A 80 -1.45 -1.02 -6.17
CA GLY A 80 -2.60 -0.27 -5.62
C GLY A 80 -3.48 0.30 -6.74
N HIS A 81 -4.65 0.83 -6.46
CA HIS A 81 -5.19 1.09 -5.14
C HIS A 81 -6.58 0.46 -4.94
N ALA A 82 -7.07 -0.33 -5.90
CA ALA A 82 -8.38 -0.96 -5.86
C ALA A 82 -8.31 -2.51 -5.84
N LEU A 83 -7.25 -3.09 -5.25
CA LEU A 83 -7.11 -4.55 -5.12
C LEU A 83 -8.32 -5.18 -4.42
N HIS A 84 -8.83 -4.52 -3.37
CA HIS A 84 -9.96 -4.97 -2.56
C HIS A 84 -11.28 -5.08 -3.32
N ASP A 85 -11.41 -4.41 -4.46
CA ASP A 85 -12.61 -4.42 -5.30
C ASP A 85 -12.43 -5.23 -6.58
N LEU A 86 -11.23 -5.23 -7.16
CA LEU A 86 -10.99 -5.72 -8.51
C LEU A 86 -10.31 -7.08 -8.57
N ASP A 87 -9.74 -7.56 -7.46
CA ASP A 87 -9.08 -8.87 -7.38
C ASP A 87 -9.78 -9.76 -6.36
N GLU A 88 -10.20 -10.95 -6.77
CA GLU A 88 -11.00 -11.86 -5.93
C GLU A 88 -10.29 -12.28 -4.64
N ASP A 89 -8.98 -12.56 -4.69
CA ASP A 89 -8.23 -12.99 -3.50
C ASP A 89 -8.07 -11.85 -2.51
N PHE A 90 -7.81 -10.63 -3.00
CA PHE A 90 -7.76 -9.43 -2.18
C PHE A 90 -9.15 -9.01 -1.69
N TYR A 91 -10.19 -9.20 -2.48
CA TYR A 91 -11.57 -8.97 -2.05
C TYR A 91 -11.93 -9.85 -0.85
N GLN A 92 -11.72 -11.16 -0.95
CA GLN A 92 -12.01 -12.12 0.12
C GLN A 92 -11.20 -11.81 1.40
N PHE A 93 -9.95 -11.38 1.25
CA PHE A 93 -9.10 -11.00 2.37
C PHE A 93 -9.59 -9.73 3.06
N SER A 94 -10.03 -8.74 2.30
CA SER A 94 -10.35 -7.39 2.78
C SER A 94 -11.79 -7.26 3.32
N HIS A 95 -12.74 -8.06 2.80
CA HIS A 95 -14.17 -7.99 3.15
C HIS A 95 -14.57 -8.99 4.24
N ARG A 96 -13.65 -9.43 5.06
CA ARG A 96 -13.94 -10.35 6.18
C ARG A 96 -14.82 -9.68 7.22
N LYS A 97 -15.77 -10.46 7.76
CA LYS A 97 -16.69 -10.00 8.80
C LYS A 97 -15.97 -9.58 10.10
N ASP A 98 -14.86 -10.22 10.43
CA ASP A 98 -14.05 -9.89 11.60
C ASP A 98 -13.36 -8.53 11.47
N LEU A 99 -12.86 -8.15 10.28
CA LEU A 99 -12.37 -6.78 10.00
C LEU A 99 -13.50 -5.75 10.16
N HIS A 100 -14.68 -6.03 9.61
CA HIS A 100 -15.86 -5.17 9.77
C HIS A 100 -16.20 -4.98 11.25
N ASN A 101 -16.17 -6.05 12.03
CA ASN A 101 -16.44 -6.00 13.48
C ASN A 101 -15.40 -5.14 14.22
N ILE A 102 -14.10 -5.25 13.85
CA ILE A 102 -13.06 -4.40 14.42
C ILE A 102 -13.34 -2.94 14.08
N ALA A 103 -13.58 -2.62 12.79
CA ALA A 103 -13.87 -1.26 12.36
C ALA A 103 -15.06 -0.66 13.15
N THR A 104 -16.13 -1.44 13.33
CA THR A 104 -17.30 -1.02 14.10
C THR A 104 -16.95 -0.83 15.58
N SER A 105 -16.14 -1.71 16.17
CA SER A 105 -15.76 -1.65 17.59
C SER A 105 -14.91 -0.41 17.95
N ILE A 106 -14.19 0.14 16.98
CA ILE A 106 -13.43 1.40 17.14
C ILE A 106 -14.24 2.65 16.75
N GLY A 107 -15.55 2.49 16.50
CA GLY A 107 -16.48 3.59 16.30
C GLY A 107 -16.76 3.98 14.86
N ILE A 108 -16.30 3.21 13.87
CA ILE A 108 -16.62 3.48 12.46
C ILE A 108 -18.01 2.90 12.15
N ASN A 109 -19.01 3.76 12.04
CA ASN A 109 -20.34 3.37 11.64
C ASN A 109 -20.40 3.18 10.13
N SER A 110 -20.85 2.00 9.67
CA SER A 110 -20.93 1.65 8.24
C SER A 110 -19.57 1.78 7.52
N PRO A 111 -18.55 1.02 7.96
CA PRO A 111 -17.21 1.10 7.37
C PRO A 111 -17.24 0.78 5.87
N LYS A 112 -16.45 1.53 5.10
CA LYS A 112 -16.24 1.31 3.66
C LYS A 112 -14.75 1.23 3.38
N LEU A 113 -14.35 0.32 2.53
CA LEU A 113 -13.00 0.27 2.01
C LEU A 113 -12.85 1.34 0.93
N LEU A 114 -11.86 2.19 1.07
CA LEU A 114 -11.58 3.28 0.13
C LEU A 114 -10.38 2.97 -0.75
N GLN A 115 -9.40 2.29 -0.19
CA GLN A 115 -8.12 2.05 -0.83
C GLN A 115 -7.48 0.78 -0.27
N SER A 116 -6.73 0.09 -1.10
CA SER A 116 -5.87 -1.02 -0.69
C SER A 116 -4.53 -0.95 -1.41
N MET A 117 -3.47 -1.28 -0.69
CA MET A 117 -2.12 -1.36 -1.23
C MET A 117 -1.45 -2.66 -0.77
N TYR A 118 -0.82 -3.35 -1.71
CA TYR A 118 0.17 -4.38 -1.39
C TYR A 118 1.55 -3.74 -1.51
N ILE A 119 2.27 -3.63 -0.40
CA ILE A 119 3.56 -2.93 -0.32
C ILE A 119 4.67 -3.97 -0.21
N PHE A 120 5.64 -3.91 -1.11
CA PHE A 120 6.85 -4.71 -1.05
C PHE A 120 7.92 -3.99 -0.22
N LYS A 121 8.69 -4.76 0.53
CA LYS A 121 9.89 -4.28 1.21
C LYS A 121 11.10 -4.94 0.56
N GLN A 122 11.41 -4.43 -0.64
CA GLN A 122 12.49 -4.99 -1.46
C GLN A 122 13.84 -4.87 -0.78
N PRO A 123 14.65 -5.95 -0.78
CA PRO A 123 16.00 -5.87 -0.23
C PRO A 123 16.87 -4.91 -1.04
N ARG A 124 17.73 -4.13 -0.38
CA ARG A 124 18.72 -3.22 -0.93
C ARG A 124 18.19 -1.96 -1.62
N ILE A 125 17.05 -2.02 -2.33
CA ILE A 125 16.53 -0.88 -3.08
C ILE A 125 15.26 -0.29 -2.47
N GLY A 126 14.62 -1.01 -1.54
CA GLY A 126 13.38 -0.57 -0.91
C GLY A 126 13.48 0.86 -0.36
N GLY A 127 12.61 1.73 -0.84
CA GLY A 127 12.55 3.13 -0.44
C GLY A 127 12.02 3.31 0.98
N GLU A 128 12.48 4.35 1.64
CA GLU A 128 11.92 4.78 2.92
C GLU A 128 10.49 5.27 2.74
N VAL A 129 9.60 4.90 3.65
CA VAL A 129 8.29 5.52 3.78
C VAL A 129 8.36 6.50 4.96
N VAL A 130 8.41 7.80 4.66
CA VAL A 130 8.50 8.84 5.67
C VAL A 130 7.28 8.85 6.58
N CYS A 131 7.47 9.25 7.85
CA CYS A 131 6.39 9.35 8.81
C CYS A 131 5.31 10.33 8.33
N HIS A 132 4.06 9.87 8.27
CA HIS A 132 2.92 10.65 7.80
C HIS A 132 1.65 10.29 8.58
N GLN A 133 0.58 11.03 8.34
CA GLN A 133 -0.79 10.72 8.74
C GLN A 133 -1.56 10.37 7.47
N ASP A 134 -2.31 9.27 7.46
CA ASP A 134 -3.09 8.85 6.27
C ASP A 134 -4.12 9.89 5.85
N SER A 135 -4.72 10.59 6.81
CA SER A 135 -5.64 11.71 6.56
C SER A 135 -5.01 12.87 5.77
N THR A 136 -3.66 12.92 5.65
CA THR A 136 -3.00 13.87 4.75
C THR A 136 -3.46 13.69 3.31
N PHE A 137 -3.68 12.46 2.88
CA PHE A 137 -4.04 12.06 1.51
C PHE A 137 -5.52 11.63 1.41
N LEU A 138 -6.04 11.00 2.47
CA LEU A 138 -7.40 10.46 2.54
C LEU A 138 -8.24 11.30 3.51
N TYR A 139 -8.32 12.60 3.22
CA TYR A 139 -9.03 13.54 4.08
C TYR A 139 -10.55 13.38 3.98
N THR A 140 -11.20 13.38 5.14
CA THR A 140 -12.66 13.41 5.28
C THR A 140 -13.06 14.46 6.32
N GLU A 141 -14.27 15.02 6.20
CA GLU A 141 -14.83 15.95 7.18
C GLU A 141 -16.12 15.36 7.79
N PRO A 142 -16.13 14.95 9.08
CA PRO A 142 -14.98 14.91 10.00
C PRO A 142 -13.95 13.83 9.61
N GLU A 143 -12.71 13.94 10.13
CA GLU A 143 -11.66 12.94 9.90
C GLU A 143 -12.13 11.54 10.35
N SER A 144 -12.10 10.57 9.43
CA SER A 144 -12.59 9.22 9.67
C SER A 144 -11.75 8.11 9.00
N ALA A 145 -10.65 8.47 8.33
CA ALA A 145 -9.77 7.49 7.70
C ALA A 145 -9.03 6.66 8.76
N VAL A 146 -9.13 5.34 8.66
CA VAL A 146 -8.41 4.38 9.50
C VAL A 146 -7.73 3.36 8.61
N GLY A 147 -6.43 3.16 8.80
CA GLY A 147 -5.65 2.15 8.09
C GLY A 147 -5.60 0.82 8.86
N PHE A 148 -5.82 -0.28 8.14
CA PHE A 148 -5.50 -1.62 8.61
C PHE A 148 -4.21 -2.09 7.96
N TRP A 149 -3.15 -2.16 8.73
CA TRP A 149 -1.87 -2.68 8.27
C TRP A 149 -1.74 -4.16 8.65
N VAL A 150 -1.44 -5.00 7.69
CA VAL A 150 -1.30 -6.45 7.88
C VAL A 150 0.08 -6.88 7.41
N ALA A 151 0.87 -7.49 8.30
CA ALA A 151 2.10 -8.18 7.93
C ALA A 151 1.73 -9.52 7.27
N LEU A 152 2.17 -9.75 6.04
CA LEU A 152 1.99 -11.02 5.34
C LEU A 152 3.15 -12.00 5.56
N GLU A 153 4.27 -11.52 6.09
CA GLU A 153 5.46 -12.24 6.51
C GLU A 153 5.92 -11.70 7.85
N ASP A 154 6.79 -12.41 8.54
CA ASP A 154 7.38 -11.96 9.80
C ASP A 154 8.07 -10.60 9.60
N ALA A 155 7.57 -9.56 10.26
CA ALA A 155 8.06 -8.19 10.13
C ALA A 155 8.87 -7.79 11.37
N ASN A 156 10.12 -7.37 11.15
CA ASN A 156 11.04 -6.93 12.19
C ASN A 156 11.86 -5.71 11.73
N ILE A 157 12.72 -5.19 12.59
CA ILE A 157 13.51 -3.98 12.30
C ILE A 157 14.50 -4.14 11.15
N ASP A 158 14.87 -5.37 10.81
CA ASP A 158 15.85 -5.63 9.76
C ASP A 158 15.22 -5.81 8.38
N ASN A 159 13.89 -6.03 8.32
CA ASN A 159 13.17 -6.27 7.07
C ASN A 159 12.05 -5.26 6.76
N GLY A 160 12.08 -4.09 7.39
CA GLY A 160 11.21 -2.99 7.03
C GLY A 160 9.83 -3.01 7.69
N CYS A 161 9.74 -3.41 8.96
CA CYS A 161 8.49 -3.36 9.72
C CYS A 161 7.93 -1.92 9.81
N LEU A 162 6.64 -1.84 10.12
CA LEU A 162 5.97 -0.56 10.38
C LEU A 162 6.50 0.09 11.68
N TRP A 163 6.77 1.39 11.62
CA TRP A 163 7.07 2.22 12.78
C TRP A 163 5.90 3.16 13.07
N VAL A 164 5.52 3.28 14.33
CA VAL A 164 4.40 4.14 14.73
C VAL A 164 4.81 5.13 15.81
N ALA A 165 4.37 6.37 15.66
CA ALA A 165 4.43 7.37 16.72
C ALA A 165 3.23 7.18 17.66
N SER A 166 3.45 6.58 18.83
CA SER A 166 2.38 6.31 19.79
C SER A 166 1.59 7.58 20.14
N GLY A 167 0.27 7.52 19.98
CA GLY A 167 -0.62 8.66 20.21
C GLY A 167 -0.63 9.72 19.11
N GLY A 168 0.12 9.53 18.02
CA GLY A 168 0.19 10.50 16.91
C GLY A 168 -1.16 10.81 16.25
N HIS A 169 -2.08 9.84 16.26
CA HIS A 169 -3.46 9.99 15.76
C HIS A 169 -4.35 10.93 16.63
N LYS A 170 -3.93 11.28 17.85
CA LYS A 170 -4.66 12.18 18.75
C LYS A 170 -4.33 13.66 18.53
N GLY A 171 -3.31 13.93 17.73
CA GLY A 171 -2.91 15.29 17.38
C GLY A 171 -3.67 15.81 16.16
N PRO A 172 -3.60 17.11 15.89
CA PRO A 172 -4.22 17.69 14.69
C PRO A 172 -3.55 17.16 13.42
N LEU A 173 -4.28 17.16 12.32
CA LEU A 173 -3.72 16.94 10.99
C LEU A 173 -2.64 17.99 10.72
N ARG A 174 -1.44 17.53 10.35
CA ARG A 174 -0.25 18.40 10.19
C ARG A 174 -0.08 18.91 8.77
N LYS A 175 -0.51 18.13 7.80
CA LYS A 175 -0.42 18.44 6.37
C LYS A 175 -1.68 17.93 5.66
N LEU A 176 -2.12 18.65 4.64
CA LEU A 176 -3.19 18.24 3.74
C LEU A 176 -2.64 18.26 2.32
N PHE A 177 -2.84 17.18 1.59
CA PHE A 177 -2.57 17.14 0.17
C PHE A 177 -3.66 17.92 -0.56
N THR A 178 -3.27 18.96 -1.27
CA THR A 178 -4.17 19.75 -2.13
C THR A 178 -3.60 19.77 -3.54
N LYS A 179 -4.46 19.60 -4.51
CA LYS A 179 -4.12 19.70 -5.93
C LYS A 179 -4.40 21.10 -6.46
#